data_52ac27baa7ba4d292b09f15af81ae574
#
_entry.id   52ac27baa7ba4d292b09f15af81ae574
#
_cell.length_a   1.000
_cell.length_b   1.000
_cell.length_c   1.000
_cell.angle_alpha   90.00
_cell.angle_beta   90.00
_cell.angle_gamma   90.00
#
_symmetry.space_group_name_H-M   'P 1'
#
loop_
_entity.id
_entity.type
_entity.pdbx_description
1 polymer ?
#
loop_
_entity_poly.entity_id
_entity_poly.type
_entity_poly.pdbx_seq_one_letter_code
_entity_poly.pdbx_strand_id
1 'polypeptide(L)'
;PRRATRSRDRKVIHQRSLVRSIQRMDMPNDLSPANAMRVYWDWLGKVFRPFLRIRTDVSKAGEADRVTVHLFGLLLMLELNRLPEACDDELETMHITRGLLVRRVSPPGARLEFRWIKERGVLLTALQDYAPSLPWPIYMCSQAWLHLMVMAGFRRWLRRRSRN
;
A
#
# COMPACT_ATOMS: atom_id res chain seq x y z
N PRO A 1 -30.34 -18.28 -17.36
CA PRO A 1 -30.01 -17.23 -16.41
C PRO A 1 -28.64 -17.55 -15.79
N ARG A 2 -27.58 -16.88 -16.27
CA ARG A 2 -26.23 -17.02 -15.73
C ARG A 2 -26.18 -16.22 -14.42
N ARG A 3 -26.03 -16.92 -13.30
CA ARG A 3 -25.69 -16.31 -12.00
C ARG A 3 -24.34 -15.62 -12.16
N ALA A 4 -24.32 -14.30 -12.09
CA ALA A 4 -23.11 -13.52 -11.95
C ALA A 4 -22.49 -13.88 -10.60
N THR A 5 -21.44 -14.66 -10.62
CA THR A 5 -20.57 -14.89 -9.47
C THR A 5 -19.91 -13.57 -9.12
N ARG A 6 -20.35 -12.96 -8.02
CA ARG A 6 -19.73 -11.79 -7.42
C ARG A 6 -18.27 -12.14 -7.07
N SER A 7 -17.35 -11.83 -7.97
CA SER A 7 -15.92 -11.98 -7.75
C SER A 7 -15.56 -11.14 -6.53
N ARG A 8 -15.11 -11.78 -5.46
CA ARG A 8 -14.55 -11.08 -4.30
C ARG A 8 -13.30 -10.35 -4.78
N ASP A 9 -13.32 -9.03 -4.76
CA ASP A 9 -12.24 -8.11 -5.16
C ASP A 9 -10.97 -8.21 -4.27
N ARG A 10 -10.70 -9.38 -3.71
CA ARG A 10 -9.57 -9.65 -2.82
C ARG A 10 -8.92 -10.96 -3.19
N LYS A 11 -7.76 -10.88 -3.82
CA LYS A 11 -6.94 -12.05 -4.08
C LYS A 11 -5.60 -11.91 -3.37
N VAL A 12 -5.39 -12.74 -2.33
CA VAL A 12 -4.08 -12.95 -1.72
C VAL A 12 -3.56 -14.28 -2.26
N ILE A 13 -2.45 -14.24 -2.97
CA ILE A 13 -1.81 -15.43 -3.53
C ILE A 13 -0.51 -15.66 -2.77
N HIS A 14 -0.37 -16.86 -2.22
CA HIS A 14 0.85 -17.32 -1.57
C HIS A 14 1.64 -18.21 -2.52
N GLN A 15 2.84 -17.83 -2.86
CA GLN A 15 3.80 -18.65 -3.56
C GLN A 15 5.17 -18.55 -2.89
N ARG A 16 5.65 -19.65 -2.29
CA ARG A 16 6.97 -19.77 -1.66
C ARG A 16 7.31 -18.64 -0.65
N SER A 17 6.45 -18.42 0.34
CA SER A 17 6.65 -17.41 1.39
C SER A 17 6.59 -15.94 0.92
N LEU A 18 6.16 -15.66 -0.30
CA LEU A 18 5.91 -14.32 -0.81
C LEU A 18 4.43 -13.97 -0.76
N VAL A 19 4.14 -12.74 -0.37
CA VAL A 19 2.77 -12.21 -0.32
C VAL A 19 2.51 -11.34 -1.53
N ARG A 20 1.38 -11.57 -2.18
CA ARG A 20 0.79 -10.69 -3.19
C ARG A 20 -0.62 -10.35 -2.78
N SER A 21 -0.92 -9.08 -2.67
CA SER A 21 -2.25 -8.57 -2.33
C SER A 21 -2.64 -7.49 -3.32
N ILE A 22 -3.78 -7.64 -3.96
CA ILE A 22 -4.33 -6.64 -4.89
C ILE A 22 -5.68 -6.21 -4.35
N GLN A 23 -5.89 -4.90 -4.27
CA GLN A 23 -7.15 -4.31 -3.83
C GLN A 23 -7.62 -3.23 -4.80
N ARG A 24 -8.91 -3.22 -5.02
CA ARG A 24 -9.58 -2.24 -5.88
C ARG A 24 -10.26 -1.17 -5.04
N MET A 25 -10.08 0.09 -5.44
CA MET A 25 -10.71 1.26 -4.83
C MET A 25 -11.27 2.17 -5.91
N ASP A 26 -12.38 2.86 -5.62
CA ASP A 26 -12.86 3.93 -6.47
C ASP A 26 -11.91 5.12 -6.29
N MET A 27 -11.45 5.72 -7.38
CA MET A 27 -10.51 6.83 -7.36
C MET A 27 -11.24 8.14 -7.62
N PRO A 28 -11.08 9.16 -6.76
CA PRO A 28 -11.53 10.51 -7.07
C PRO A 28 -10.85 11.03 -8.34
N ASN A 29 -11.59 11.71 -9.20
CA ASN A 29 -11.10 12.18 -10.50
C ASN A 29 -9.99 13.25 -10.40
N ASP A 30 -9.84 13.86 -9.22
CA ASP A 30 -8.86 14.91 -8.91
C ASP A 30 -7.51 14.38 -8.40
N LEU A 31 -7.36 13.06 -8.28
CA LEU A 31 -6.14 12.44 -7.76
C LEU A 31 -5.35 11.73 -8.87
N SER A 32 -4.03 11.94 -8.89
CA SER A 32 -3.07 11.08 -9.61
C SER A 32 -2.65 9.91 -8.70
N PRO A 33 -2.05 8.83 -9.24
CA PRO A 33 -1.49 7.74 -8.43
C PRO A 33 -0.47 8.21 -7.39
N ALA A 34 0.43 9.13 -7.76
CA ALA A 34 1.41 9.72 -6.87
C ALA A 34 0.75 10.48 -5.72
N ASN A 35 -0.26 11.30 -6.01
CA ASN A 35 -1.03 12.00 -4.99
C ASN A 35 -1.85 11.03 -4.13
N ALA A 36 -2.42 9.98 -4.70
CA ALA A 36 -3.13 8.95 -3.94
C ALA A 36 -2.20 8.23 -2.97
N MET A 37 -0.97 7.91 -3.39
CA MET A 37 0.07 7.32 -2.54
C MET A 37 0.45 8.26 -1.39
N ARG A 38 0.70 9.55 -1.66
CA ARG A 38 1.00 10.55 -0.63
C ARG A 38 -0.14 10.70 0.37
N VAL A 39 -1.36 10.82 -0.13
CA VAL A 39 -2.57 10.93 0.70
C VAL A 39 -2.78 9.67 1.56
N TYR A 40 -2.42 8.50 1.05
CA TYR A 40 -2.45 7.24 1.82
C TYR A 40 -1.52 7.30 3.03
N TRP A 41 -0.28 7.74 2.85
CA TRP A 41 0.68 7.84 3.95
C TRP A 41 0.27 8.89 4.99
N ASP A 42 -0.24 10.05 4.55
CA ASP A 42 -0.75 11.09 5.44
C ASP A 42 -1.96 10.60 6.25
N TRP A 43 -2.90 9.91 5.59
CA TRP A 43 -4.06 9.32 6.25
C TRP A 43 -3.66 8.25 7.26
N LEU A 44 -2.75 7.35 6.88
CA LEU A 44 -2.27 6.28 7.76
C LEU A 44 -1.61 6.85 9.00
N GLY A 45 -0.78 7.88 8.85
CA GLY A 45 -0.12 8.56 9.97
C GLY A 45 -1.10 9.25 10.91
N LYS A 46 -2.22 9.78 10.40
CA LYS A 46 -3.27 10.41 11.22
C LYS A 46 -4.09 9.38 11.99
N VAL A 47 -4.52 8.30 11.31
CA VAL A 47 -5.41 7.29 11.89
C VAL A 47 -4.74 6.48 13.01
N PHE A 48 -3.44 6.21 12.87
CA PHE A 48 -2.70 5.37 13.81
C PHE A 48 -1.88 6.17 14.84
N ARG A 49 -2.07 7.49 14.96
CA ARG A 49 -1.48 8.25 16.08
C ARG A 49 -2.05 7.77 17.42
N PRO A 50 -1.22 7.70 18.47
CA PRO A 50 0.23 7.99 18.54
C PRO A 50 1.14 6.81 18.19
N PHE A 51 0.57 5.64 17.85
CA PHE A 51 1.32 4.39 17.69
C PHE A 51 2.27 4.41 16.50
N LEU A 52 1.81 4.92 15.34
CA LEU A 52 2.64 5.03 14.15
C LEU A 52 3.05 6.48 13.88
N ARG A 53 4.33 6.67 13.63
CA ARG A 53 4.90 7.90 13.10
C ARG A 53 5.40 7.61 11.68
N ILE A 54 4.79 8.29 10.71
CA ILE A 54 5.19 8.22 9.30
C ILE A 54 5.95 9.50 8.97
N ARG A 55 7.11 9.34 8.34
CA ARG A 55 7.90 10.43 7.76
C ARG A 55 7.98 10.21 6.27
N THR A 56 7.69 11.24 5.51
CA THR A 56 7.74 11.23 4.06
C THR A 56 8.71 12.32 3.62
N ASP A 57 9.78 11.92 2.97
CA ASP A 57 10.68 12.83 2.27
C ASP A 57 10.07 13.06 0.88
N VAL A 58 9.89 14.32 0.52
CA VAL A 58 9.17 14.72 -0.69
C VAL A 58 10.16 15.32 -1.68
N SER A 59 10.07 14.92 -2.94
CA SER A 59 10.86 15.47 -4.05
C SER A 59 10.47 16.93 -4.34
N LYS A 60 11.27 17.62 -5.17
CA LYS A 60 10.94 18.95 -5.68
C LYS A 60 9.64 18.98 -6.50
N ALA A 61 9.26 17.85 -7.07
CA ALA A 61 7.99 17.68 -7.80
C ALA A 61 6.79 17.40 -6.88
N GLY A 62 6.99 17.32 -5.55
CA GLY A 62 5.93 17.05 -4.58
C GLY A 62 5.57 15.58 -4.42
N GLU A 63 6.35 14.67 -4.98
CA GLU A 63 6.17 13.23 -4.88
C GLU A 63 6.90 12.66 -3.67
N ALA A 64 6.39 11.57 -3.12
CA ALA A 64 7.01 10.91 -1.97
C ALA A 64 8.20 10.05 -2.42
N ASP A 65 9.43 10.56 -2.28
CA ASP A 65 10.64 9.83 -2.66
C ASP A 65 11.00 8.71 -1.67
N ARG A 66 10.79 8.97 -0.39
CA ARG A 66 11.08 8.01 0.68
C ARG A 66 10.02 8.10 1.76
N VAL A 67 9.59 6.93 2.22
CA VAL A 67 8.66 6.82 3.34
C VAL A 67 9.23 5.90 4.40
N THR A 68 9.21 6.36 5.66
CA THR A 68 9.58 5.55 6.81
C THR A 68 8.43 5.47 7.81
N VAL A 69 8.11 4.25 8.22
CA VAL A 69 7.07 3.96 9.20
C VAL A 69 7.71 3.48 10.49
N HIS A 70 7.50 4.22 11.57
CA HIS A 70 8.06 3.92 12.90
C HIS A 70 6.94 3.60 13.89
N LEU A 71 7.14 2.57 14.70
CA LEU A 71 6.30 2.29 15.85
C LEU A 71 6.80 3.13 17.04
N PHE A 72 5.89 3.88 17.67
CA PHE A 72 6.17 4.85 18.74
C PHE A 72 7.28 5.86 18.42
N GLY A 73 7.54 6.08 17.12
CA GLY A 73 8.59 6.99 16.66
C GLY A 73 10.03 6.48 16.78
N LEU A 74 10.24 5.27 17.35
CA LEU A 74 11.55 4.71 17.65
C LEU A 74 11.91 3.52 16.76
N LEU A 75 10.98 2.59 16.59
CA LEU A 75 11.23 1.31 15.96
C LEU A 75 10.87 1.34 14.47
N LEU A 76 11.86 1.23 13.58
CA LEU A 76 11.62 1.23 12.13
C LEU A 76 10.87 -0.04 11.71
N MET A 77 9.61 0.11 11.34
CA MET A 77 8.74 -0.98 10.89
C MET A 77 8.90 -1.25 9.39
N LEU A 78 8.89 -0.20 8.58
CA LEU A 78 9.05 -0.25 7.13
C LEU A 78 9.78 0.99 6.62
N GLU A 79 10.62 0.78 5.61
CA GLU A 79 11.17 1.82 4.77
C GLU A 79 10.89 1.50 3.31
N LEU A 80 10.39 2.50 2.58
CA LEU A 80 10.09 2.39 1.16
C LEU A 80 10.78 3.55 0.43
N ASN A 81 11.32 3.25 -0.75
CA ASN A 81 11.90 4.25 -1.65
C ASN A 81 11.16 4.22 -2.98
N ARG A 82 10.91 5.38 -3.54
CA ARG A 82 10.30 5.52 -4.87
C ARG A 82 11.21 4.91 -5.93
N LEU A 83 10.61 4.31 -6.96
CA LEU A 83 11.28 3.81 -8.16
C LEU A 83 10.87 4.68 -9.34
N PRO A 84 11.54 5.81 -9.60
CA PRO A 84 11.13 6.76 -10.65
C PRO A 84 11.05 6.12 -12.03
N GLU A 85 11.93 5.15 -12.33
CA GLU A 85 11.94 4.40 -13.59
C GLU A 85 10.75 3.46 -13.79
N ALA A 86 10.03 3.17 -12.69
CA ALA A 86 8.83 2.33 -12.67
C ALA A 86 7.55 3.15 -12.40
N CYS A 87 7.62 4.46 -12.48
CA CYS A 87 6.51 5.38 -12.27
C CYS A 87 6.14 6.08 -13.58
N ASP A 88 4.84 6.29 -13.78
CA ASP A 88 4.28 7.08 -14.88
C ASP A 88 2.96 7.76 -14.44
N ASP A 89 2.22 8.36 -15.37
CA ASP A 89 0.96 9.06 -15.08
C ASP A 89 -0.15 8.13 -14.53
N GLU A 90 -0.01 6.82 -14.73
CA GLU A 90 -0.99 5.81 -14.32
C GLU A 90 -0.46 4.88 -13.22
N LEU A 91 0.84 4.93 -12.92
CA LEU A 91 1.48 4.02 -11.98
C LEU A 91 2.46 4.75 -11.06
N GLU A 92 2.27 4.58 -9.78
CA GLU A 92 3.24 4.99 -8.75
C GLU A 92 3.75 3.75 -8.00
N THR A 93 5.06 3.61 -7.89
CA THR A 93 5.73 2.42 -7.34
C THR A 93 6.74 2.80 -6.27
N MET A 94 6.63 2.16 -5.10
CA MET A 94 7.62 2.24 -4.03
C MET A 94 8.20 0.87 -3.72
N HIS A 95 9.52 0.79 -3.70
CA HIS A 95 10.26 -0.41 -3.32
C HIS A 95 10.40 -0.49 -1.80
N ILE A 96 10.05 -1.63 -1.22
CA ILE A 96 10.20 -1.90 0.21
C ILE A 96 11.62 -2.40 0.44
N THR A 97 12.43 -1.58 1.13
CA THR A 97 13.87 -1.81 1.27
C THR A 97 14.25 -2.49 2.56
N ARG A 98 13.65 -2.08 3.68
CA ARG A 98 13.98 -2.62 5.00
C ARG A 98 12.92 -2.31 6.06
N GLY A 99 13.11 -2.88 7.24
CA GLY A 99 12.26 -2.67 8.42
C GLY A 99 12.00 -3.98 9.15
N LEU A 100 11.45 -3.90 10.35
CA LEU A 100 11.16 -5.09 11.17
C LEU A 100 10.09 -6.00 10.55
N LEU A 101 9.20 -5.45 9.75
CA LEU A 101 8.14 -6.21 9.10
C LEU A 101 8.64 -6.96 7.86
N VAL A 102 9.85 -6.64 7.37
CA VAL A 102 10.42 -7.20 6.14
C VAL A 102 11.56 -8.16 6.48
N ARG A 103 11.57 -9.31 5.87
CA ARG A 103 12.66 -10.27 5.98
C ARG A 103 13.94 -9.68 5.40
N ARG A 104 15.08 -9.81 6.09
CA ARG A 104 16.37 -9.23 5.65
C ARG A 104 16.81 -9.67 4.26
N VAL A 105 16.35 -10.82 3.80
CA VAL A 105 16.54 -11.34 2.44
C VAL A 105 15.18 -11.22 1.74
N SER A 106 14.68 -9.99 1.58
CA SER A 106 13.58 -9.77 0.63
C SER A 106 14.12 -9.98 -0.77
N PRO A 107 13.43 -10.75 -1.61
CA PRO A 107 13.81 -10.82 -3.01
C PRO A 107 13.85 -9.40 -3.58
N PRO A 108 14.78 -9.09 -4.49
CA PRO A 108 14.73 -7.85 -5.22
C PRO A 108 13.37 -7.77 -5.92
N GLY A 109 12.51 -6.84 -5.51
CA GLY A 109 11.20 -6.69 -6.11
C GLY A 109 10.01 -6.50 -5.17
N ALA A 110 10.19 -6.62 -3.82
CA ALA A 110 9.11 -6.29 -2.88
C ALA A 110 8.68 -4.83 -3.05
N ARG A 111 7.44 -4.60 -3.48
CA ARG A 111 6.97 -3.27 -3.86
C ARG A 111 5.51 -3.03 -3.55
N LEU A 112 5.20 -1.77 -3.28
CA LEU A 112 3.85 -1.24 -3.17
C LEU A 112 3.55 -0.42 -4.41
N GLU A 113 2.49 -0.77 -5.13
CA GLU A 113 2.07 -0.11 -6.36
C GLU A 113 0.68 0.50 -6.20
N PHE A 114 0.50 1.69 -6.78
CA PHE A 114 -0.76 2.36 -6.98
C PHE A 114 -0.95 2.58 -8.48
N ARG A 115 -1.88 1.84 -9.09
CA ARG A 115 -2.15 1.90 -10.53
C ARG A 115 -3.55 2.43 -10.80
N TRP A 116 -3.63 3.47 -11.61
CA TRP A 116 -4.89 4.02 -12.05
C TRP A 116 -5.36 3.36 -13.36
N ILE A 117 -6.59 2.84 -13.35
CA ILE A 117 -7.27 2.35 -14.55
C ILE A 117 -8.25 3.43 -14.98
N LYS A 118 -7.80 4.32 -15.85
CA LYS A 118 -8.54 5.52 -16.28
C LYS A 118 -9.93 5.17 -16.82
N GLU A 119 -10.05 4.19 -17.70
CA GLU A 119 -11.30 3.80 -18.36
C GLU A 119 -12.38 3.33 -17.36
N ARG A 120 -11.97 2.97 -16.16
CA ARG A 120 -12.88 2.46 -15.12
C ARG A 120 -12.97 3.36 -13.90
N GLY A 121 -12.20 4.44 -13.84
CA GLY A 121 -12.11 5.30 -12.66
C GLY A 121 -11.68 4.56 -11.39
N VAL A 122 -10.76 3.60 -11.52
CA VAL A 122 -10.38 2.66 -10.46
C VAL A 122 -8.91 2.75 -10.15
N LEU A 123 -8.59 2.87 -8.85
CA LEU A 123 -7.26 2.69 -8.32
C LEU A 123 -7.07 1.23 -7.89
N LEU A 124 -6.08 0.57 -8.45
CA LEU A 124 -5.58 -0.71 -7.96
C LEU A 124 -4.39 -0.47 -7.05
N THR A 125 -4.46 -0.96 -5.82
CA THR A 125 -3.31 -0.99 -4.92
C THR A 125 -2.79 -2.41 -4.84
N ALA A 126 -1.51 -2.61 -5.11
CA ALA A 126 -0.88 -3.92 -5.11
C ALA A 126 0.34 -3.94 -4.20
N LEU A 127 0.38 -4.91 -3.29
CA LEU A 127 1.58 -5.30 -2.58
C LEU A 127 2.13 -6.53 -3.28
N GLN A 128 3.32 -6.45 -3.85
CA GLN A 128 3.92 -7.51 -4.63
C GLN A 128 5.21 -8.02 -3.98
N ASP A 129 5.42 -9.32 -4.09
CA ASP A 129 6.64 -10.05 -3.71
C ASP A 129 7.16 -9.72 -2.30
N TYR A 130 6.23 -9.40 -1.39
CA TYR A 130 6.53 -9.07 -0.01
C TYR A 130 6.85 -10.33 0.80
N ALA A 131 8.03 -10.35 1.45
CA ALA A 131 8.44 -11.40 2.35
C ALA A 131 8.31 -10.93 3.80
N PRO A 132 7.29 -11.41 4.55
CA PRO A 132 7.12 -11.03 5.94
C PRO A 132 8.25 -11.60 6.82
N SER A 133 8.67 -10.82 7.81
CA SER A 133 9.69 -11.26 8.78
C SER A 133 9.12 -12.22 9.82
N LEU A 134 7.82 -12.15 10.08
CA LEU A 134 7.15 -13.00 11.06
C LEU A 134 6.89 -14.42 10.52
N PRO A 135 6.93 -15.46 11.38
CA PRO A 135 6.47 -16.78 11.00
C PRO A 135 5.05 -16.74 10.43
N TRP A 136 4.79 -17.57 9.41
CA TRP A 136 3.56 -17.52 8.62
C TRP A 136 2.26 -17.50 9.45
N PRO A 137 2.06 -18.32 10.49
CA PRO A 137 0.84 -18.27 11.29
C PRO A 137 0.65 -16.91 11.98
N ILE A 138 1.74 -16.36 12.55
CA ILE A 138 1.71 -15.05 13.22
C ILE A 138 1.44 -13.93 12.22
N TYR A 139 2.08 -14.00 11.04
CA TYR A 139 1.81 -13.06 9.94
C TYR A 139 0.33 -13.06 9.55
N MET A 140 -0.26 -14.23 9.31
CA MET A 140 -1.67 -14.35 8.92
C MET A 140 -2.62 -13.77 9.97
N CYS A 141 -2.35 -14.01 11.24
CA CYS A 141 -3.18 -13.53 12.34
C CYS A 141 -3.00 -12.04 12.67
N SER A 142 -1.89 -11.43 12.26
CA SER A 142 -1.56 -10.04 12.61
C SER A 142 -1.38 -9.13 11.41
N GLN A 143 -0.28 -9.28 10.66
CA GLN A 143 0.08 -8.34 9.59
C GLN A 143 -0.88 -8.39 8.39
N ALA A 144 -1.29 -9.60 7.96
CA ALA A 144 -2.22 -9.74 6.84
C ALA A 144 -3.57 -9.14 7.16
N TRP A 145 -4.08 -9.38 8.38
CA TRP A 145 -5.34 -8.80 8.86
C TRP A 145 -5.28 -7.29 8.99
N LEU A 146 -4.20 -6.78 9.61
CA LEU A 146 -3.97 -5.35 9.75
C LEU A 146 -3.91 -4.65 8.39
N HIS A 147 -3.16 -5.21 7.43
CA HIS A 147 -3.09 -4.69 6.08
C HIS A 147 -4.48 -4.62 5.41
N LEU A 148 -5.28 -5.68 5.52
CA LEU A 148 -6.64 -5.68 4.97
C LEU A 148 -7.54 -4.63 5.63
N MET A 149 -7.46 -4.44 6.95
CA MET A 149 -8.20 -3.41 7.67
C MET A 149 -7.78 -2.01 7.26
N VAL A 150 -6.48 -1.76 7.18
CA VAL A 150 -5.91 -0.48 6.73
C VAL A 150 -6.43 -0.13 5.35
N MET A 151 -6.33 -1.05 4.39
CA MET A 151 -6.76 -0.81 3.01
C MET A 151 -8.29 -0.64 2.90
N ALA A 152 -9.08 -1.36 3.70
CA ALA A 152 -10.53 -1.18 3.77
C ALA A 152 -10.91 0.19 4.36
N GLY A 153 -10.17 0.64 5.39
CA GLY A 153 -10.32 1.95 6.01
C GLY A 153 -10.00 3.07 5.03
N PHE A 154 -8.88 2.96 4.33
CA PHE A 154 -8.46 3.94 3.32
C PHE A 154 -9.46 4.04 2.17
N ARG A 155 -9.94 2.91 1.64
CA ARG A 155 -11.00 2.88 0.63
C ARG A 155 -12.27 3.59 1.10
N ARG A 156 -12.69 3.36 2.35
CA ARG A 156 -13.88 4.03 2.93
C ARG A 156 -13.66 5.53 3.06
N TRP A 157 -12.47 5.95 3.44
CA TRP A 157 -12.11 7.36 3.55
C TRP A 157 -12.08 8.05 2.18
N LEU A 158 -11.48 7.46 1.14
CA LEU A 158 -11.48 7.96 -0.23
C LEU A 158 -12.92 8.15 -0.76
N ARG A 159 -13.80 7.17 -0.55
CA ARG A 159 -15.21 7.27 -0.95
C ARG A 159 -15.96 8.43 -0.29
N ARG A 160 -15.63 8.75 0.94
CA ARG A 160 -16.23 9.90 1.64
C ARG A 160 -15.74 11.21 1.05
N ARG A 161 -14.44 11.28 0.72
CA ARG A 161 -13.83 12.46 0.11
C ARG A 161 -14.37 12.76 -1.29
N SER A 162 -14.66 11.75 -2.10
CA SER A 162 -15.22 11.94 -3.45
C SER A 162 -16.70 12.33 -3.48
N ARG A 163 -17.38 12.36 -2.31
CA ARG A 163 -18.79 12.76 -2.19
C ARG A 163 -18.99 14.19 -1.67
N ASN A 164 -17.91 14.79 -1.18
CA ASN A 164 -17.87 16.18 -0.72
C ASN A 164 -17.17 17.05 -1.76
#